data_370cd029edad4b878334faf042446579
#
_entry.id   370cd029edad4b878334faf042446579
#
_cell.length_a   1.000
_cell.length_b   1.000
_cell.length_c   1.000
_cell.angle_alpha   90.00
_cell.angle_beta   90.00
_cell.angle_gamma   90.00
#
_symmetry.space_group_name_H-M   'P 1'
#
loop_
_entity.id
_entity.type
_entity.pdbx_description
1 polymer ?
#
loop_
_entity_poly.entity_id
_entity_poly.type
_entity_poly.pdbx_seq_one_letter_code
_entity_poly.pdbx_strand_id
1 'polypeptide(L)'
;FNRDQLATLLGIVEACPFTAIGIVDTAIASTAAVAETGQYNHLDIFLHYAIVSTIDVTDQVSRKSVRVIDNVGIAEIYDTCAEYFSDLLIDQSRFDPLHHAETEQTLYNQIPGCLSTLSTTDETNLEIEFKDKRYQAKVSTAALVEKLRIHYEKIYKEINDTTINLISEQT
;
A
#
# COMPACT_ATOMS: atom_id res chain seq x y z
N PHE A 1 -7.13 -12.15 -11.69
CA PHE A 1 -7.35 -13.60 -11.69
C PHE A 1 -7.27 -14.13 -13.10
N ASN A 2 -6.53 -15.23 -13.29
CA ASN A 2 -6.63 -16.04 -14.49
C ASN A 2 -7.85 -16.98 -14.39
N ARG A 3 -8.14 -17.74 -15.49
CA ARG A 3 -9.31 -18.63 -15.57
C ARG A 3 -9.33 -19.69 -14.45
N ASP A 4 -8.18 -20.27 -14.13
CA ASP A 4 -8.06 -21.36 -13.14
C ASP A 4 -8.24 -20.83 -11.72
N GLN A 5 -7.68 -19.65 -11.42
CA GLN A 5 -7.87 -18.96 -10.15
C GLN A 5 -9.34 -18.57 -9.92
N LEU A 6 -10.01 -18.11 -10.99
CA LEU A 6 -11.43 -17.76 -10.91
C LEU A 6 -12.29 -19.02 -10.71
N ALA A 7 -11.98 -20.12 -11.39
CA ALA A 7 -12.68 -21.41 -11.20
C ALA A 7 -12.50 -21.93 -9.77
N THR A 8 -11.29 -21.83 -9.20
CA THR A 8 -11.01 -22.21 -7.81
C THR A 8 -11.82 -21.34 -6.83
N LEU A 9 -11.83 -20.02 -7.05
CA LEU A 9 -12.60 -19.09 -6.21
C LEU A 9 -14.10 -19.42 -6.25
N LEU A 10 -14.66 -19.67 -7.43
CA LEU A 10 -16.07 -20.06 -7.60
C LEU A 10 -16.36 -21.38 -6.87
N GLY A 11 -15.50 -22.38 -6.97
CA GLY A 11 -15.65 -23.65 -6.24
C GLY A 11 -15.64 -23.47 -4.72
N ILE A 12 -14.81 -22.56 -4.19
CA ILE A 12 -14.80 -22.21 -2.76
C ILE A 12 -16.13 -21.54 -2.37
N VAL A 13 -16.60 -20.58 -3.18
CA VAL A 13 -17.84 -19.85 -2.93
C VAL A 13 -19.06 -20.77 -2.97
N GLU A 14 -19.11 -21.74 -3.90
CA GLU A 14 -20.17 -22.76 -3.98
C GLU A 14 -20.22 -23.67 -2.73
N ALA A 15 -19.08 -23.92 -2.09
CA ALA A 15 -19.02 -24.70 -0.84
C ALA A 15 -19.45 -23.91 0.41
N CYS A 16 -19.66 -22.59 0.30
CA CYS A 16 -20.07 -21.74 1.41
C CYS A 16 -21.58 -21.80 1.67
N PRO A 17 -22.07 -21.56 2.90
CA PRO A 17 -23.50 -21.62 3.25
C PRO A 17 -24.31 -20.38 2.81
N PHE A 18 -23.91 -19.72 1.71
CA PHE A 18 -24.62 -18.58 1.12
C PHE A 18 -24.68 -18.73 -0.40
N THR A 19 -25.64 -18.07 -1.03
CA THR A 19 -25.79 -18.06 -2.48
C THR A 19 -25.11 -16.82 -3.06
N ALA A 20 -24.05 -17.02 -3.84
CA ALA A 20 -23.44 -15.92 -4.59
C ALA A 20 -24.31 -15.56 -5.80
N ILE A 21 -24.66 -14.27 -5.93
CA ILE A 21 -25.46 -13.76 -7.04
C ILE A 21 -24.62 -13.12 -8.14
N GLY A 22 -23.33 -12.92 -7.91
CA GLY A 22 -22.40 -12.36 -8.87
C GLY A 22 -21.02 -12.09 -8.28
N ILE A 23 -20.08 -11.77 -9.16
CA ILE A 23 -18.73 -11.31 -8.82
C ILE A 23 -18.53 -9.99 -9.55
N VAL A 24 -18.03 -8.99 -8.83
CA VAL A 24 -17.67 -7.70 -9.39
C VAL A 24 -16.20 -7.38 -9.05
N ASP A 25 -15.53 -6.72 -9.98
CA ASP A 25 -14.17 -6.22 -9.77
C ASP A 25 -14.15 -5.13 -8.70
N THR A 26 -13.21 -5.20 -7.76
CA THR A 26 -13.11 -4.27 -6.63
C THR A 26 -12.94 -2.82 -7.10
N ALA A 27 -12.09 -2.59 -8.10
CA ALA A 27 -11.85 -1.24 -8.64
C ALA A 27 -13.13 -0.65 -9.26
N ILE A 28 -13.91 -1.47 -9.97
CA ILE A 28 -15.20 -1.07 -10.54
C ILE A 28 -16.20 -0.74 -9.41
N ALA A 29 -16.34 -1.64 -8.43
CA ALA A 29 -17.30 -1.47 -7.33
C ALA A 29 -16.98 -0.24 -6.49
N SER A 30 -15.72 -0.04 -6.12
CA SER A 30 -15.26 1.10 -5.31
C SER A 30 -15.44 2.43 -6.05
N THR A 31 -15.10 2.47 -7.34
CA THR A 31 -15.24 3.67 -8.16
C THR A 31 -16.74 4.00 -8.37
N ALA A 32 -17.57 3.01 -8.69
CA ALA A 32 -19.01 3.21 -8.90
C ALA A 32 -19.74 3.77 -7.67
N ALA A 33 -19.22 3.51 -6.47
CA ALA A 33 -19.83 3.97 -5.22
C ALA A 33 -19.65 5.49 -4.96
N VAL A 34 -18.61 6.12 -5.55
CA VAL A 34 -18.20 7.49 -5.18
C VAL A 34 -18.00 8.42 -6.39
N ALA A 35 -17.89 7.88 -7.61
CA ALA A 35 -17.50 8.65 -8.77
C ALA A 35 -18.70 9.21 -9.53
N GLU A 36 -18.56 10.43 -10.01
CA GLU A 36 -19.40 11.03 -11.05
C GLU A 36 -18.88 10.62 -12.43
N THR A 37 -19.55 11.06 -13.51
CA THR A 37 -19.09 10.82 -14.87
C THR A 37 -17.67 11.36 -15.07
N GLY A 38 -16.78 10.51 -15.58
CA GLY A 38 -15.38 10.85 -15.78
C GLY A 38 -14.47 9.63 -15.79
N GLN A 39 -13.15 9.89 -15.86
CA GLN A 39 -12.14 8.86 -15.80
C GLN A 39 -11.36 8.93 -14.49
N TYR A 40 -11.13 7.77 -13.89
CA TYR A 40 -10.52 7.62 -12.57
C TYR A 40 -9.41 6.59 -12.60
N ASN A 41 -8.37 6.81 -11.81
CA ASN A 41 -7.38 5.81 -11.49
C ASN A 41 -7.67 5.25 -10.08
N HIS A 42 -7.92 3.96 -10.00
CA HIS A 42 -8.08 3.24 -8.74
C HIS A 42 -6.77 2.54 -8.41
N LEU A 43 -6.26 2.76 -7.19
CA LEU A 43 -5.03 2.15 -6.70
C LEU A 43 -5.36 1.13 -5.62
N ASP A 44 -4.97 -0.13 -5.85
CA ASP A 44 -4.94 -1.20 -4.85
C ASP A 44 -3.49 -1.50 -4.46
N ILE A 45 -3.18 -1.51 -3.17
CA ILE A 45 -1.86 -1.90 -2.66
C ILE A 45 -1.99 -3.25 -1.94
N PHE A 46 -1.32 -4.26 -2.49
CA PHE A 46 -1.26 -5.62 -1.96
C PHE A 46 0.02 -5.83 -1.15
N LEU A 47 0.27 -7.07 -0.73
CA LEU A 47 1.42 -7.37 0.12
C LEU A 47 2.75 -7.08 -0.59
N HIS A 48 2.92 -7.48 -1.86
CA HIS A 48 4.18 -7.36 -2.61
C HIS A 48 4.09 -6.56 -3.91
N TYR A 49 2.90 -6.07 -4.28
CA TYR A 49 2.70 -5.29 -5.49
C TYR A 49 1.53 -4.34 -5.35
N ALA A 50 1.47 -3.35 -6.23
CA ALA A 50 0.30 -2.49 -6.37
C ALA A 50 -0.34 -2.67 -7.75
N ILE A 51 -1.63 -2.34 -7.85
CA ILE A 51 -2.37 -2.34 -9.11
C ILE A 51 -2.97 -0.96 -9.31
N VAL A 52 -2.72 -0.37 -10.47
CA VAL A 52 -3.42 0.82 -10.96
C VAL A 52 -4.42 0.38 -12.01
N SER A 53 -5.70 0.60 -11.74
CA SER A 53 -6.81 0.34 -12.67
C SER A 53 -7.39 1.66 -13.17
N THR A 54 -7.42 1.88 -14.48
CA THR A 54 -8.10 3.02 -15.07
C THR A 54 -9.56 2.66 -15.32
N ILE A 55 -10.47 3.40 -14.72
CA ILE A 55 -11.92 3.20 -14.74
C ILE A 55 -12.59 4.36 -15.46
N ASP A 56 -13.45 4.04 -16.40
CA ASP A 56 -14.30 5.00 -17.13
C ASP A 56 -15.72 4.90 -16.58
N VAL A 57 -16.24 6.04 -16.14
CA VAL A 57 -17.60 6.19 -15.59
C VAL A 57 -18.41 7.03 -16.56
N THR A 58 -19.36 6.37 -17.23
CA THR A 58 -20.35 6.97 -18.11
C THR A 58 -21.72 6.48 -17.65
N ASP A 59 -22.63 6.13 -18.55
CA ASP A 59 -23.86 5.41 -18.21
C ASP A 59 -23.59 4.02 -17.60
N GLN A 60 -22.40 3.51 -17.84
CA GLN A 60 -21.87 2.26 -17.26
C GLN A 60 -20.45 2.50 -16.74
N VAL A 61 -20.10 1.78 -15.67
CA VAL A 61 -18.72 1.77 -15.13
C VAL A 61 -17.94 0.64 -15.76
N SER A 62 -16.84 0.96 -16.40
CA SER A 62 -16.01 -0.02 -17.11
C SER A 62 -14.51 0.18 -16.86
N ARG A 63 -13.75 -0.92 -16.82
CA ARG A 63 -12.30 -0.89 -16.66
C ARG A 63 -11.62 -0.80 -18.03
N LYS A 64 -10.85 0.27 -18.27
CA LYS A 64 -10.11 0.50 -19.50
C LYS A 64 -8.77 -0.23 -19.51
N SER A 65 -8.03 -0.14 -18.41
CA SER A 65 -6.70 -0.73 -18.31
C SER A 65 -6.38 -1.17 -16.89
N VAL A 66 -5.42 -2.08 -16.77
CA VAL A 66 -4.83 -2.55 -15.49
C VAL A 66 -3.32 -2.58 -15.66
N ARG A 67 -2.61 -2.04 -14.68
CA ARG A 67 -1.16 -2.10 -14.60
C ARG A 67 -0.76 -2.65 -13.24
N VAL A 68 0.14 -3.62 -13.24
CA VAL A 68 0.73 -4.19 -12.02
C VAL A 68 2.10 -3.55 -11.82
N ILE A 69 2.36 -3.10 -10.61
CA ILE A 69 3.63 -2.48 -10.20
C ILE A 69 4.28 -3.42 -9.20
N ASP A 70 5.27 -4.16 -9.65
CA ASP A 70 6.00 -5.10 -8.79
C ASP A 70 6.92 -4.38 -7.80
N ASN A 71 7.16 -5.00 -6.66
CA ASN A 71 8.03 -4.49 -5.59
C ASN A 71 7.59 -3.09 -5.08
N VAL A 72 6.28 -2.90 -4.99
CA VAL A 72 5.63 -1.75 -4.38
C VAL A 72 4.38 -2.24 -3.63
N GLY A 73 4.60 -2.97 -2.56
CA GLY A 73 3.54 -3.50 -1.71
C GLY A 73 3.70 -3.03 -0.27
N ILE A 74 2.80 -3.50 0.59
CA ILE A 74 2.83 -3.18 2.02
C ILE A 74 4.12 -3.72 2.65
N ALA A 75 4.59 -4.92 2.24
CA ALA A 75 5.81 -5.52 2.76
C ALA A 75 7.03 -4.64 2.48
N GLU A 76 7.23 -4.22 1.22
CA GLU A 76 8.36 -3.39 0.81
C GLU A 76 8.34 -2.00 1.47
N ILE A 77 7.14 -1.43 1.68
CA ILE A 77 6.97 -0.18 2.42
C ILE A 77 7.36 -0.38 3.89
N TYR A 78 6.92 -1.47 4.52
CA TYR A 78 7.23 -1.77 5.92
C TYR A 78 8.69 -2.10 6.13
N ASP A 79 9.33 -2.82 5.20
CA ASP A 79 10.78 -3.08 5.24
C ASP A 79 11.57 -1.77 5.20
N THR A 80 11.21 -0.85 4.29
CA THR A 80 11.82 0.48 4.22
C THR A 80 11.61 1.28 5.51
N CYS A 81 10.43 1.20 6.12
CA CYS A 81 10.16 1.83 7.40
C CYS A 81 11.00 1.22 8.53
N ALA A 82 11.08 -0.13 8.58
CA ALA A 82 11.83 -0.85 9.61
C ALA A 82 13.32 -0.54 9.55
N GLU A 83 13.91 -0.52 8.36
CA GLU A 83 15.31 -0.12 8.14
C GLU A 83 15.55 1.32 8.62
N TYR A 84 14.69 2.26 8.20
CA TYR A 84 14.81 3.66 8.60
C TYR A 84 14.65 3.86 10.11
N PHE A 85 13.68 3.20 10.73
CA PHE A 85 13.45 3.28 12.17
C PHE A 85 14.58 2.64 12.97
N SER A 86 15.17 1.56 12.46
CA SER A 86 16.38 0.96 13.04
C SER A 86 17.55 1.92 12.99
N ASP A 87 17.82 2.55 11.83
CA ASP A 87 18.87 3.56 11.69
C ASP A 87 18.72 4.68 12.73
N LEU A 88 17.48 5.19 12.92
CA LEU A 88 17.20 6.22 13.91
C LEU A 88 17.46 5.76 15.34
N LEU A 89 17.07 4.52 15.69
CA LEU A 89 17.33 3.95 17.03
C LEU A 89 18.84 3.74 17.27
N ILE A 90 19.57 3.30 16.26
CA ILE A 90 21.03 3.18 16.32
C ILE A 90 21.65 4.55 16.56
N ASP A 91 21.27 5.56 15.80
CA ASP A 91 21.85 6.89 15.87
C ASP A 91 21.54 7.59 17.20
N GLN A 92 20.29 7.52 17.67
CA GLN A 92 19.81 8.27 18.84
C GLN A 92 19.99 7.48 20.15
N SER A 93 19.92 6.14 20.13
CA SER A 93 19.89 5.31 21.34
C SER A 93 21.02 4.25 21.38
N ARG A 94 21.83 4.12 20.31
CA ARG A 94 22.87 3.09 20.17
C ARG A 94 22.30 1.67 20.30
N PHE A 95 21.08 1.45 19.82
CA PHE A 95 20.38 0.18 19.87
C PHE A 95 19.90 -0.23 18.49
N ASP A 96 20.26 -1.45 18.06
CA ASP A 96 19.78 -2.03 16.81
C ASP A 96 18.65 -3.03 17.09
N PRO A 97 17.40 -2.70 16.79
CA PRO A 97 16.25 -3.58 17.03
C PRO A 97 16.22 -4.80 16.12
N LEU A 98 16.88 -4.76 14.96
CA LEU A 98 16.89 -5.86 13.98
C LEU A 98 17.84 -7.00 14.37
N HIS A 99 18.67 -6.82 15.41
CA HIS A 99 19.57 -7.86 15.91
C HIS A 99 18.87 -8.98 16.71
N HIS A 100 17.62 -8.77 17.14
CA HIS A 100 16.87 -9.73 17.96
C HIS A 100 15.45 -9.86 17.44
N ALA A 101 14.99 -11.08 17.17
CA ALA A 101 13.67 -11.35 16.61
C ALA A 101 12.50 -10.72 17.42
N GLU A 102 12.62 -10.65 18.76
CA GLU A 102 11.62 -10.03 19.62
C GLU A 102 11.49 -8.52 19.37
N THR A 103 12.61 -7.81 19.27
CA THR A 103 12.63 -6.36 19.05
C THR A 103 12.33 -6.00 17.59
N GLU A 104 12.74 -6.83 16.63
CA GLU A 104 12.34 -6.75 15.24
C GLU A 104 10.82 -6.85 15.10
N GLN A 105 10.20 -7.88 15.69
CA GLN A 105 8.74 -8.02 15.68
C GLN A 105 8.04 -6.82 16.34
N THR A 106 8.59 -6.32 17.45
CA THR A 106 8.06 -5.14 18.15
C THR A 106 8.13 -3.91 17.24
N LEU A 107 9.22 -3.73 16.52
CA LEU A 107 9.40 -2.64 15.55
C LEU A 107 8.34 -2.72 14.44
N TYR A 108 8.20 -3.89 13.79
CA TYR A 108 7.20 -4.09 12.73
C TYR A 108 5.76 -3.82 13.22
N ASN A 109 5.44 -4.26 14.43
CA ASN A 109 4.11 -4.04 15.02
C ASN A 109 3.80 -2.54 15.27
N GLN A 110 4.82 -1.70 15.42
CA GLN A 110 4.63 -0.26 15.63
C GLN A 110 4.48 0.53 14.32
N ILE A 111 4.93 0.00 13.17
CA ILE A 111 4.91 0.71 11.89
C ILE A 111 3.50 1.26 11.55
N PRO A 112 2.40 0.48 11.59
CA PRO A 112 1.08 1.01 11.25
C PRO A 112 0.66 2.18 12.12
N GLY A 113 0.92 2.10 13.43
CA GLY A 113 0.62 3.16 14.40
C GLY A 113 1.44 4.42 14.14
N CYS A 114 2.73 4.28 13.85
CA CYS A 114 3.60 5.39 13.49
C CYS A 114 3.13 6.07 12.21
N LEU A 115 2.83 5.32 11.16
CA LEU A 115 2.32 5.86 9.89
C LEU A 115 1.00 6.60 10.08
N SER A 116 0.08 6.04 10.88
CA SER A 116 -1.19 6.69 11.22
C SER A 116 -0.98 8.02 11.94
N THR A 117 -0.06 8.08 12.92
CA THR A 117 0.24 9.31 13.65
C THR A 117 0.89 10.35 12.73
N LEU A 118 1.88 9.95 11.93
CA LEU A 118 2.59 10.82 11.00
C LEU A 118 1.72 11.34 9.85
N SER A 119 0.56 10.74 9.59
CA SER A 119 -0.41 11.27 8.62
C SER A 119 -1.07 12.58 9.07
N THR A 120 -1.01 12.89 10.37
CA THR A 120 -1.64 14.07 10.99
C THR A 120 -0.69 14.94 11.79
N THR A 121 0.54 14.48 12.02
CA THR A 121 1.57 15.20 12.80
C THR A 121 2.89 15.23 12.03
N ASP A 122 3.72 16.22 12.32
CA ASP A 122 5.06 16.35 11.71
C ASP A 122 6.07 15.37 12.29
N GLU A 123 5.83 14.86 13.49
CA GLU A 123 6.77 14.00 14.22
C GLU A 123 6.04 13.04 15.15
N THR A 124 6.67 11.88 15.41
CA THR A 124 6.25 10.91 16.43
C THR A 124 7.46 10.30 17.13
N ASN A 125 7.23 9.69 18.29
CA ASN A 125 8.27 8.96 19.01
C ASN A 125 8.09 7.45 18.79
N LEU A 126 9.19 6.79 18.48
CA LEU A 126 9.34 5.36 18.46
C LEU A 126 9.99 4.90 19.76
N GLU A 127 9.46 3.87 20.39
CA GLU A 127 9.99 3.35 21.66
C GLU A 127 10.04 1.83 21.64
N ILE A 128 11.18 1.25 22.00
CA ILE A 128 11.37 -0.19 22.14
C ILE A 128 11.93 -0.50 23.53
N GLU A 129 11.28 -1.39 24.24
CA GLU A 129 11.79 -1.94 25.50
C GLU A 129 12.51 -3.26 25.23
N PHE A 130 13.72 -3.40 25.78
CA PHE A 130 14.50 -4.63 25.71
C PHE A 130 15.42 -4.76 26.92
N LYS A 131 15.35 -5.90 27.63
CA LYS A 131 16.14 -6.20 28.83
C LYS A 131 16.08 -5.07 29.87
N ASP A 132 14.86 -4.68 30.26
CA ASP A 132 14.59 -3.62 31.24
C ASP A 132 15.15 -2.23 30.88
N LYS A 133 15.50 -2.03 29.61
CA LYS A 133 15.93 -0.72 29.08
C LYS A 133 14.95 -0.26 28.02
N ARG A 134 14.76 1.06 27.98
CA ARG A 134 13.92 1.74 27.03
C ARG A 134 14.77 2.52 26.03
N TYR A 135 14.58 2.26 24.76
CA TYR A 135 15.26 2.91 23.65
C TYR A 135 14.25 3.73 22.87
N GLN A 136 14.59 4.96 22.57
CA GLN A 136 13.68 5.91 21.94
C GLN A 136 14.35 6.56 20.75
N ALA A 137 13.56 6.84 19.71
CA ALA A 137 13.96 7.65 18.57
C ALA A 137 12.81 8.53 18.12
N LYS A 138 13.13 9.70 17.61
CA LYS A 138 12.19 10.66 17.05
C LYS A 138 12.13 10.46 15.53
N VAL A 139 10.93 10.24 15.02
CA VAL A 139 10.66 10.04 13.59
C VAL A 139 10.00 11.31 13.04
N SER A 140 10.54 11.86 11.96
CA SER A 140 9.99 13.01 11.24
C SER A 140 9.23 12.57 10.01
N THR A 141 8.05 13.14 9.78
CA THR A 141 7.23 12.91 8.57
C THR A 141 8.00 13.24 7.31
N ALA A 142 8.68 14.39 7.26
CA ALA A 142 9.43 14.81 6.07
C ALA A 142 10.54 13.82 5.70
N ALA A 143 11.29 13.32 6.71
CA ALA A 143 12.36 12.35 6.47
C ALA A 143 11.83 10.97 6.08
N LEU A 144 10.71 10.52 6.66
CA LEU A 144 10.07 9.27 6.28
C LEU A 144 9.53 9.32 4.84
N VAL A 145 8.87 10.42 4.47
CA VAL A 145 8.37 10.63 3.08
C VAL A 145 9.51 10.56 2.09
N GLU A 146 10.66 11.15 2.40
CA GLU A 146 11.85 11.05 1.53
C GLU A 146 12.37 9.61 1.41
N LYS A 147 12.38 8.83 2.51
CA LYS A 147 12.76 7.42 2.47
C LYS A 147 11.79 6.56 1.64
N LEU A 148 10.50 6.86 1.72
CA LEU A 148 9.46 6.14 0.97
C LEU A 148 9.32 6.63 -0.49
N ARG A 149 10.05 7.67 -0.90
CA ARG A 149 9.94 8.28 -2.23
C ARG A 149 10.06 7.27 -3.37
N ILE A 150 10.95 6.30 -3.26
CA ILE A 150 11.17 5.27 -4.27
C ILE A 150 9.89 4.44 -4.57
N HIS A 151 9.03 4.23 -3.59
CA HIS A 151 7.79 3.46 -3.73
C HIS A 151 6.70 4.28 -4.42
N TYR A 152 6.41 5.49 -3.93
CA TYR A 152 5.34 6.28 -4.54
C TYR A 152 5.72 6.91 -5.89
N GLU A 153 7.01 7.14 -6.19
CA GLU A 153 7.43 7.55 -7.52
C GLU A 153 7.13 6.50 -8.59
N LYS A 154 7.29 5.20 -8.27
CA LYS A 154 6.87 4.11 -9.15
C LYS A 154 5.37 4.16 -9.43
N ILE A 155 4.55 4.33 -8.38
CA ILE A 155 3.10 4.45 -8.50
C ILE A 155 2.73 5.70 -9.34
N TYR A 156 3.32 6.84 -9.01
CA TYR A 156 3.06 8.12 -9.67
C TYR A 156 3.38 8.07 -11.18
N LYS A 157 4.48 7.42 -11.55
CA LYS A 157 4.86 7.21 -12.96
C LYS A 157 3.76 6.45 -13.71
N GLU A 158 3.28 5.34 -13.19
CA GLU A 158 2.25 4.53 -13.84
C GLU A 158 0.91 5.27 -13.97
N ILE A 159 0.56 6.11 -13.00
CA ILE A 159 -0.64 6.96 -13.07
C ILE A 159 -0.51 8.00 -14.17
N ASN A 160 0.63 8.69 -14.26
CA ASN A 160 0.85 9.74 -15.26
C ASN A 160 0.99 9.22 -16.70
N ASP A 161 1.66 8.07 -16.88
CA ASP A 161 1.77 7.44 -18.20
C ASP A 161 0.39 7.08 -18.78
N THR A 162 -0.56 6.75 -17.91
CA THR A 162 -1.96 6.50 -18.31
C THR A 162 -2.64 7.77 -18.81
N THR A 163 -2.40 8.91 -18.18
CA THR A 163 -2.98 10.20 -18.56
C THR A 163 -2.41 10.72 -19.89
N ILE A 164 -1.11 10.50 -20.13
CA ILE A 164 -0.45 10.90 -21.38
C ILE A 164 -0.98 10.10 -22.58
N ASN A 165 -1.21 8.81 -22.44
CA ASN A 165 -1.75 7.96 -23.50
C ASN A 165 -3.15 8.38 -23.94
N LEU A 166 -3.96 8.92 -23.04
CA LEU A 166 -5.30 9.45 -23.36
C LEU A 166 -5.28 10.75 -24.16
N ILE A 167 -4.28 11.62 -23.92
CA ILE A 167 -4.12 12.87 -24.67
C ILE A 167 -3.62 12.58 -26.10
N SER A 168 -2.84 11.51 -26.29
CA SER A 168 -2.33 11.13 -27.62
C SER A 168 -3.39 10.43 -28.50
N GLU A 169 -4.42 9.83 -27.94
CA GLU A 169 -5.53 9.21 -28.69
C GLU A 169 -6.61 10.23 -29.14
N GLN A 170 -6.58 11.46 -28.61
CA GLN A 170 -7.54 12.53 -28.95
C GLN A 170 -7.01 13.55 -29.96
N THR A 171 -5.79 13.38 -30.50
CA THR A 171 -5.19 14.25 -31.54
C THR A 171 -5.19 13.54 -32.86
#